data_193a5b1f31b31d3196d45a882f00688a
#
_entry.id   193a5b1f31b31d3196d45a882f00688a
#
_cell.length_a   1.000
_cell.length_b   1.000
_cell.length_c   1.000
_cell.angle_alpha   90.00
_cell.angle_beta   90.00
_cell.angle_gamma   90.00
#
_symmetry.space_group_name_H-M   'P 1'
#
loop_
_entity.id
_entity.type
_entity.pdbx_description
1 polymer ?
#
loop_
_entity_poly.entity_id
_entity_poly.type
_entity_poly.pdbx_seq_one_letter_code
_entity_poly.pdbx_strand_id
1 'polypeptide(L)'
;MIKENIKKILKSYKSNQASKYIPVRGDEILTKVFDCEKYSISTKYDGHLCFIIKDKGDIYLLNFNGDPFEREDLIQELKLVLTKEGIFVGEIFNYKENERTRSFDLVKNLRNNDSSIKIAVFDVISYEDNSFEKDLWEEKKQLIDKLFLKGKNIFSVEEIEVNSRKDILSEFENRVVNENQEGLIVRGYNGPIFKIKPKLSFDFVVLGYSLGYSDNFNLLKELLFGVVIEKDKFLIVGKVGGGFTIDQRSSLLESLINIKVESNLIEPSGSKTPFTFIKPEKIIEVESVDIVNNTSNQIIKKSVIKFEQNKYLKVDYKPSVSLISPVFKGFREDKKVKSDQVGLVQITRLIELKNEIIETSNKSNSKIIKKKIYSKEMKGVKMVKKYFLWETNSSSENYPKFVFYKIDYSPSRSDKLQRDIKVSNNQSQIEKIFSDQIETDIKKGWELISN
;
A
#
# COMPACT_ATOMS: atom_id res chain seq x y z
N MET A 1 -9.74 -25.83 -17.78
CA MET A 1 -8.46 -25.71 -16.99
C MET A 1 -7.42 -25.08 -17.91
N ILE A 2 -6.88 -23.92 -17.54
CA ILE A 2 -5.93 -23.15 -18.36
C ILE A 2 -4.64 -23.95 -18.50
N LYS A 3 -4.18 -24.14 -19.74
CA LYS A 3 -2.96 -24.90 -20.06
C LYS A 3 -1.75 -24.29 -19.32
N GLU A 4 -0.85 -25.14 -18.83
CA GLU A 4 0.36 -24.72 -18.10
C GLU A 4 1.28 -23.83 -18.98
N ASN A 5 1.27 -24.03 -20.30
CA ASN A 5 1.98 -23.16 -21.24
C ASN A 5 1.50 -21.70 -21.19
N ILE A 6 0.20 -21.48 -21.10
CA ILE A 6 -0.35 -20.11 -20.98
C ILE A 6 0.17 -19.45 -19.71
N LYS A 7 0.12 -20.12 -18.56
CA LYS A 7 0.64 -19.56 -17.30
C LYS A 7 2.13 -19.19 -17.37
N LYS A 8 2.93 -19.95 -18.12
CA LYS A 8 4.34 -19.60 -18.37
C LYS A 8 4.48 -18.33 -19.18
N ILE A 9 3.66 -18.15 -20.22
CA ILE A 9 3.66 -16.93 -21.06
C ILE A 9 3.29 -15.71 -20.18
N LEU A 10 2.24 -15.79 -19.36
CA LEU A 10 1.80 -14.67 -18.50
C LEU A 10 2.90 -14.24 -17.52
N LYS A 11 3.54 -15.19 -16.86
CA LYS A 11 4.66 -14.92 -15.92
C LYS A 11 5.90 -14.37 -16.65
N SER A 12 6.21 -14.93 -17.82
CA SER A 12 7.31 -14.47 -18.66
C SER A 12 7.11 -13.02 -19.10
N TYR A 13 5.90 -12.66 -19.55
CA TYR A 13 5.60 -11.30 -19.94
C TYR A 13 5.83 -10.32 -18.78
N LYS A 14 5.31 -10.62 -17.59
CA LYS A 14 5.51 -9.76 -16.43
C LYS A 14 6.98 -9.57 -16.06
N SER A 15 7.77 -10.64 -16.06
CA SER A 15 9.18 -10.60 -15.67
C SER A 15 10.08 -10.01 -16.75
N ASN A 16 9.78 -10.24 -18.04
CA ASN A 16 10.68 -9.94 -19.15
C ASN A 16 10.27 -8.70 -19.97
N GLN A 17 9.04 -8.25 -19.87
CA GLN A 17 8.52 -7.06 -20.57
C GLN A 17 8.10 -5.96 -19.58
N ALA A 18 7.06 -6.19 -18.79
CA ALA A 18 6.51 -5.15 -17.91
C ALA A 18 7.50 -4.66 -16.82
N SER A 19 8.42 -5.52 -16.38
CA SER A 19 9.47 -5.15 -15.42
C SER A 19 10.60 -4.30 -16.01
N LYS A 20 10.75 -4.28 -17.33
CA LYS A 20 11.80 -3.50 -18.01
C LYS A 20 11.46 -2.03 -18.21
N TYR A 21 10.23 -1.61 -17.93
CA TYR A 21 9.85 -0.21 -18.02
C TYR A 21 10.65 0.61 -17.03
N ILE A 22 11.40 1.59 -17.52
CA ILE A 22 12.29 2.42 -16.72
C ILE A 22 11.46 3.42 -15.90
N PRO A 23 11.53 3.38 -14.56
CA PRO A 23 10.83 4.35 -13.74
C PRO A 23 11.54 5.70 -13.80
N VAL A 24 10.79 6.76 -14.10
CA VAL A 24 11.25 8.16 -14.12
C VAL A 24 10.27 9.01 -13.31
N ARG A 25 10.78 9.95 -12.53
CA ARG A 25 9.94 10.93 -11.84
C ARG A 25 9.65 12.10 -12.76
N GLY A 26 8.54 12.78 -12.56
CA GLY A 26 8.17 13.95 -13.35
C GLY A 26 9.25 15.04 -13.38
N ASP A 27 9.93 15.28 -12.23
CA ASP A 27 11.06 16.21 -12.12
C ASP A 27 12.37 15.75 -12.80
N GLU A 28 12.43 14.51 -13.27
CA GLU A 28 13.59 13.90 -13.93
C GLU A 28 13.41 13.70 -15.45
N ILE A 29 12.28 14.09 -16.02
CA ILE A 29 11.97 13.85 -17.44
C ILE A 29 13.10 14.37 -18.35
N LEU A 30 13.50 15.63 -18.15
CA LEU A 30 14.52 16.27 -19.01
C LEU A 30 15.92 15.66 -18.88
N THR A 31 16.20 14.91 -17.81
CA THR A 31 17.53 14.37 -17.52
C THR A 31 17.64 12.86 -17.67
N LYS A 32 16.53 12.12 -17.45
CA LYS A 32 16.55 10.64 -17.44
C LYS A 32 15.84 9.98 -18.63
N VAL A 33 14.92 10.69 -19.30
CA VAL A 33 14.37 10.18 -20.56
C VAL A 33 15.46 10.33 -21.63
N PHE A 34 15.82 9.25 -22.33
CA PHE A 34 16.80 9.31 -23.41
C PHE A 34 16.29 10.13 -24.58
N ASP A 35 17.18 10.80 -25.29
CA ASP A 35 16.86 11.51 -26.51
C ASP A 35 16.50 10.52 -27.63
N CYS A 36 15.33 10.73 -28.22
CA CYS A 36 14.84 10.01 -29.39
C CYS A 36 14.26 11.02 -30.38
N GLU A 37 14.22 10.66 -31.63
CA GLU A 37 13.60 11.50 -32.69
C GLU A 37 12.10 11.67 -32.45
N LYS A 38 11.45 10.66 -31.86
CA LYS A 38 10.01 10.59 -31.68
C LYS A 38 9.65 9.78 -30.45
N TYR A 39 8.60 10.17 -29.77
CA TYR A 39 8.02 9.46 -28.62
C TYR A 39 6.53 9.27 -28.82
N SER A 40 6.03 8.12 -28.39
CA SER A 40 4.60 7.87 -28.18
C SER A 40 4.28 7.97 -26.70
N ILE A 41 3.27 8.73 -26.35
CA ILE A 41 2.81 8.97 -24.96
C ILE A 41 1.41 8.43 -24.80
N SER A 42 1.20 7.60 -23.79
CA SER A 42 -0.12 7.17 -23.35
C SER A 42 -0.30 7.40 -21.84
N THR A 43 -1.56 7.51 -21.41
CA THR A 43 -1.90 7.56 -19.99
C THR A 43 -1.53 6.25 -19.32
N LYS A 44 -0.91 6.33 -18.14
CA LYS A 44 -0.73 5.19 -17.26
C LYS A 44 -1.97 4.99 -16.40
N TYR A 45 -2.75 3.97 -16.72
CA TYR A 45 -3.94 3.60 -15.93
C TYR A 45 -3.54 2.92 -14.62
N ASP A 46 -4.27 3.21 -13.55
CA ASP A 46 -4.05 2.64 -12.20
C ASP A 46 -5.00 1.44 -12.00
N GLY A 47 -4.56 0.27 -12.38
CA GLY A 47 -5.35 -0.95 -12.37
C GLY A 47 -4.52 -2.21 -12.08
N HIS A 48 -4.92 -3.30 -12.69
CA HIS A 48 -4.21 -4.56 -12.64
C HIS A 48 -3.90 -5.04 -14.05
N LEU A 49 -2.69 -5.60 -14.22
CA LEU A 49 -2.29 -6.25 -15.47
C LEU A 49 -3.27 -7.38 -15.80
N CYS A 50 -3.92 -7.26 -16.96
CA CYS A 50 -4.93 -8.19 -17.46
C CYS A 50 -4.49 -8.77 -18.80
N PHE A 51 -4.55 -10.09 -18.92
CA PHE A 51 -4.37 -10.80 -20.17
C PHE A 51 -5.73 -11.21 -20.73
N ILE A 52 -5.99 -10.82 -21.97
CA ILE A 52 -7.16 -11.20 -22.75
C ILE A 52 -6.73 -12.36 -23.63
N ILE A 53 -7.28 -13.54 -23.41
CA ILE A 53 -6.89 -14.75 -24.10
C ILE A 53 -8.09 -15.34 -24.81
N LYS A 54 -7.97 -15.56 -26.13
CA LYS A 54 -8.90 -16.40 -26.88
C LYS A 54 -8.20 -17.69 -27.26
N ASP A 55 -8.69 -18.82 -26.75
CA ASP A 55 -8.18 -20.19 -27.04
C ASP A 55 -9.38 -21.12 -27.27
N LYS A 56 -9.44 -21.80 -28.39
CA LYS A 56 -10.47 -22.79 -28.78
C LYS A 56 -11.92 -22.30 -28.68
N GLY A 57 -12.13 -21.05 -29.03
CA GLY A 57 -13.45 -20.41 -29.00
C GLY A 57 -13.82 -19.76 -27.68
N ASP A 58 -13.16 -20.11 -26.58
CA ASP A 58 -13.38 -19.50 -25.28
C ASP A 58 -12.51 -18.25 -25.07
N ILE A 59 -13.01 -17.31 -24.28
CA ILE A 59 -12.30 -16.08 -23.89
C ILE A 59 -12.09 -16.06 -22.38
N TYR A 60 -10.87 -15.72 -21.97
CA TYR A 60 -10.46 -15.62 -20.58
C TYR A 60 -9.85 -14.26 -20.31
N LEU A 61 -10.20 -13.67 -19.17
CA LEU A 61 -9.55 -12.50 -18.60
C LEU A 61 -8.73 -12.97 -17.39
N LEU A 62 -7.40 -12.87 -17.44
CA LEU A 62 -6.53 -13.45 -16.42
C LEU A 62 -5.54 -12.44 -15.89
N ASN A 63 -5.20 -12.56 -14.61
CA ASN A 63 -4.02 -11.89 -14.07
C ASN A 63 -2.73 -12.65 -14.44
N PHE A 64 -1.57 -12.12 -14.08
CA PHE A 64 -0.27 -12.75 -14.39
C PHE A 64 0.00 -14.07 -13.66
N ASN A 65 -0.79 -14.42 -12.63
CA ASN A 65 -0.75 -15.73 -11.96
C ASN A 65 -1.63 -16.76 -12.65
N GLY A 66 -2.51 -16.31 -13.57
CA GLY A 66 -3.52 -17.12 -14.22
C GLY A 66 -4.83 -17.24 -13.47
N ASP A 67 -5.07 -16.34 -12.48
CA ASP A 67 -6.36 -16.27 -11.79
C ASP A 67 -7.33 -15.43 -12.64
N PRO A 68 -8.62 -15.83 -12.74
CA PRO A 68 -9.57 -15.15 -13.58
C PRO A 68 -10.08 -13.85 -12.98
N PHE A 69 -10.36 -12.88 -13.86
CA PHE A 69 -11.27 -11.77 -13.58
C PHE A 69 -12.67 -12.19 -14.05
N GLU A 70 -13.57 -12.44 -13.11
CA GLU A 70 -14.93 -12.93 -13.39
C GLU A 70 -15.82 -11.77 -13.89
N ARG A 71 -15.78 -11.46 -15.21
CA ARG A 71 -16.49 -10.34 -15.84
C ARG A 71 -17.11 -10.79 -17.16
N GLU A 72 -18.30 -11.39 -17.05
CA GLU A 72 -19.03 -11.90 -18.22
C GLU A 72 -19.42 -10.79 -19.19
N ASP A 73 -19.73 -9.59 -18.71
CA ASP A 73 -20.04 -8.43 -19.53
C ASP A 73 -18.87 -8.03 -20.47
N LEU A 74 -17.64 -8.03 -19.97
CA LEU A 74 -16.45 -7.78 -20.77
C LEU A 74 -16.14 -8.94 -21.72
N ILE A 75 -16.38 -10.18 -21.29
CA ILE A 75 -16.21 -11.36 -22.14
C ILE A 75 -17.20 -11.33 -23.32
N GLN A 76 -18.45 -10.91 -23.13
CA GLN A 76 -19.41 -10.76 -24.21
C GLN A 76 -19.00 -9.68 -25.22
N GLU A 77 -18.45 -8.54 -24.75
CA GLU A 77 -17.91 -7.51 -25.64
C GLU A 77 -16.73 -8.07 -26.48
N LEU A 78 -15.83 -8.84 -25.86
CA LEU A 78 -14.70 -9.47 -26.55
C LEU A 78 -15.11 -10.52 -27.59
N LYS A 79 -16.19 -11.26 -27.37
CA LYS A 79 -16.71 -12.23 -28.36
C LYS A 79 -17.12 -11.57 -29.67
N LEU A 80 -17.55 -10.30 -29.62
CA LEU A 80 -17.91 -9.54 -30.82
C LEU A 80 -16.70 -9.04 -31.62
N VAL A 81 -15.57 -8.84 -30.94
CA VAL A 81 -14.34 -8.23 -31.49
C VAL A 81 -13.32 -9.27 -31.89
N LEU A 82 -13.05 -10.24 -31.01
CA LEU A 82 -12.04 -11.26 -31.23
C LEU A 82 -12.65 -12.46 -31.98
N THR A 83 -12.37 -12.55 -33.26
CA THR A 83 -12.82 -13.68 -34.12
C THR A 83 -11.79 -14.81 -34.15
N LYS A 84 -10.50 -14.51 -33.93
CA LYS A 84 -9.36 -15.44 -34.01
C LYS A 84 -8.68 -15.63 -32.66
N GLU A 85 -7.93 -16.73 -32.53
CA GLU A 85 -7.13 -17.00 -31.31
C GLU A 85 -6.03 -15.97 -31.12
N GLY A 86 -5.74 -15.64 -29.85
CA GLY A 86 -4.72 -14.64 -29.53
C GLY A 86 -4.60 -14.32 -28.07
N ILE A 87 -3.53 -13.61 -27.75
CA ILE A 87 -3.21 -13.12 -26.39
C ILE A 87 -2.89 -11.64 -26.47
N PHE A 88 -3.73 -10.83 -25.86
CA PHE A 88 -3.55 -9.39 -25.72
C PHE A 88 -3.27 -9.04 -24.26
N VAL A 89 -2.65 -7.88 -24.04
CA VAL A 89 -2.31 -7.37 -22.72
C VAL A 89 -2.91 -5.99 -22.53
N GLY A 90 -3.53 -5.80 -21.40
CA GLY A 90 -4.15 -4.53 -21.02
C GLY A 90 -4.08 -4.26 -19.53
N GLU A 91 -4.53 -3.11 -19.14
CA GLU A 91 -4.79 -2.76 -17.75
C GLU A 91 -6.29 -2.80 -17.50
N ILE A 92 -6.74 -3.68 -16.61
CA ILE A 92 -8.12 -3.66 -16.12
C ILE A 92 -8.20 -2.67 -14.97
N PHE A 93 -9.06 -1.68 -15.07
CA PHE A 93 -9.14 -0.58 -14.11
C PHE A 93 -10.59 -0.13 -13.89
N ASN A 94 -10.81 0.58 -12.81
CA ASN A 94 -12.09 1.22 -12.53
C ASN A 94 -12.10 2.59 -13.22
N TYR A 95 -13.12 2.89 -14.01
CA TYR A 95 -13.28 4.18 -14.69
C TYR A 95 -14.28 5.05 -13.96
N LYS A 96 -13.91 6.29 -13.70
CA LYS A 96 -14.81 7.36 -13.28
C LYS A 96 -14.49 8.60 -14.06
N GLU A 97 -15.52 9.26 -14.52
CA GLU A 97 -15.37 10.52 -15.24
C GLU A 97 -14.81 11.61 -14.30
N ASN A 98 -13.77 12.31 -14.75
CA ASN A 98 -13.11 13.40 -14.02
C ASN A 98 -12.53 13.03 -12.63
N GLU A 99 -12.36 11.74 -12.32
CA GLU A 99 -11.74 11.30 -11.08
C GLU A 99 -10.62 10.30 -11.36
N ARG A 100 -9.51 10.44 -10.63
CA ARG A 100 -8.51 9.38 -10.58
C ARG A 100 -9.05 8.23 -9.74
N THR A 101 -9.23 7.07 -10.36
CA THR A 101 -9.53 5.83 -9.64
C THR A 101 -8.24 5.09 -9.30
N ARG A 102 -8.28 4.29 -8.25
CA ARG A 102 -7.10 3.59 -7.75
C ARG A 102 -7.29 2.08 -7.83
N SER A 103 -6.20 1.35 -7.94
CA SER A 103 -6.21 -0.12 -8.08
C SER A 103 -6.92 -0.85 -6.94
N PHE A 104 -6.99 -0.30 -5.73
CA PHE A 104 -7.78 -0.91 -4.66
C PHE A 104 -9.31 -0.75 -4.85
N ASP A 105 -9.79 0.34 -5.49
CA ASP A 105 -11.21 0.49 -5.83
C ASP A 105 -11.63 -0.58 -6.83
N LEU A 106 -10.74 -0.97 -7.74
CA LEU A 106 -10.96 -2.05 -8.70
C LEU A 106 -11.32 -3.36 -8.00
N VAL A 107 -10.57 -3.78 -6.98
CA VAL A 107 -10.82 -5.05 -6.27
C VAL A 107 -12.22 -5.09 -5.66
N LYS A 108 -12.70 -3.97 -5.11
CA LYS A 108 -14.05 -3.85 -4.57
C LYS A 108 -15.11 -3.94 -5.66
N ASN A 109 -14.90 -3.23 -6.78
CA ASN A 109 -15.87 -3.13 -7.86
C ASN A 109 -15.91 -4.40 -8.73
N LEU A 110 -14.80 -5.13 -8.85
CA LEU A 110 -14.79 -6.47 -9.46
C LEU A 110 -15.74 -7.43 -8.75
N ARG A 111 -15.77 -7.42 -7.41
CA ARG A 111 -16.69 -8.27 -6.62
C ARG A 111 -18.15 -7.88 -6.75
N ASN A 112 -18.41 -6.60 -7.02
CA ASN A 112 -19.78 -6.06 -7.13
C ASN A 112 -20.31 -6.04 -8.58
N ASN A 113 -19.56 -6.56 -9.55
CA ASN A 113 -19.88 -6.49 -10.99
C ASN A 113 -20.20 -5.06 -11.47
N ASP A 114 -19.46 -4.07 -10.98
CA ASP A 114 -19.69 -2.68 -11.30
C ASP A 114 -19.39 -2.39 -12.78
N SER A 115 -20.30 -1.70 -13.46
CA SER A 115 -20.19 -1.35 -14.88
C SER A 115 -19.11 -0.31 -15.20
N SER A 116 -18.51 0.29 -14.18
CA SER A 116 -17.39 1.24 -14.30
C SER A 116 -16.05 0.58 -14.67
N ILE A 117 -15.96 -0.75 -14.68
CA ILE A 117 -14.72 -1.45 -14.99
C ILE A 117 -14.47 -1.49 -16.49
N LYS A 118 -13.26 -1.08 -16.88
CA LYS A 118 -12.81 -1.05 -18.27
C LYS A 118 -11.45 -1.73 -18.43
N ILE A 119 -11.07 -2.03 -19.68
CA ILE A 119 -9.74 -2.54 -20.04
C ILE A 119 -9.14 -1.64 -21.12
N ALA A 120 -7.95 -1.06 -20.82
CA ALA A 120 -7.13 -0.37 -21.80
C ALA A 120 -6.08 -1.34 -22.36
N VAL A 121 -6.21 -1.73 -23.61
CA VAL A 121 -5.32 -2.69 -24.28
C VAL A 121 -4.10 -1.95 -24.81
N PHE A 122 -2.89 -2.41 -24.42
CA PHE A 122 -1.62 -1.74 -24.72
C PHE A 122 -0.52 -2.67 -25.27
N ASP A 123 -0.75 -3.97 -25.39
CA ASP A 123 0.22 -4.88 -26.02
C ASP A 123 -0.48 -6.11 -26.62
N VAL A 124 0.19 -6.79 -27.52
CA VAL A 124 -0.21 -8.08 -28.10
C VAL A 124 0.97 -9.03 -28.08
N ILE A 125 0.74 -10.25 -27.63
CA ILE A 125 1.75 -11.33 -27.61
C ILE A 125 1.60 -12.20 -28.84
N SER A 126 0.36 -12.59 -29.17
CA SER A 126 0.06 -13.39 -30.35
C SER A 126 -1.34 -13.09 -30.88
N TYR A 127 -1.53 -13.22 -32.17
CA TYR A 127 -2.85 -13.17 -32.81
C TYR A 127 -2.85 -14.00 -34.10
N GLU A 128 -3.86 -14.84 -34.30
CA GLU A 128 -3.86 -15.92 -35.28
C GLU A 128 -2.63 -16.82 -35.03
N ASP A 129 -1.88 -17.16 -36.06
CA ASP A 129 -0.65 -17.97 -35.96
C ASP A 129 0.62 -17.12 -35.80
N ASN A 130 0.50 -15.79 -35.66
CA ASN A 130 1.61 -14.86 -35.58
C ASN A 130 1.98 -14.55 -34.14
N SER A 131 3.29 -14.51 -33.86
CA SER A 131 3.87 -14.00 -32.59
C SER A 131 4.36 -12.58 -32.79
N PHE A 132 3.92 -11.68 -31.90
CA PHE A 132 4.28 -10.26 -31.89
C PHE A 132 5.34 -9.90 -30.83
N GLU A 133 5.96 -10.88 -30.18
CA GLU A 133 6.88 -10.59 -29.06
C GLU A 133 8.09 -9.74 -29.47
N LYS A 134 8.53 -9.84 -30.73
CA LYS A 134 9.71 -9.15 -31.27
C LYS A 134 9.37 -7.99 -32.21
N ASP A 135 8.09 -7.77 -32.48
CA ASP A 135 7.66 -6.78 -33.43
C ASP A 135 7.75 -5.37 -32.87
N LEU A 136 7.89 -4.41 -33.76
CA LEU A 136 7.90 -2.99 -33.42
C LEU A 136 6.57 -2.58 -32.80
N TRP A 137 6.60 -1.58 -31.96
CA TRP A 137 5.40 -1.07 -31.28
C TRP A 137 4.32 -0.61 -32.28
N GLU A 138 4.74 0.02 -33.36
CA GLU A 138 3.84 0.53 -34.40
C GLU A 138 3.00 -0.58 -35.03
N GLU A 139 3.60 -1.75 -35.31
CA GLU A 139 2.91 -2.91 -35.87
C GLU A 139 1.89 -3.49 -34.89
N LYS A 140 2.30 -3.60 -33.61
CA LYS A 140 1.41 -4.01 -32.53
C LYS A 140 0.23 -3.05 -32.35
N LYS A 141 0.53 -1.76 -32.36
CA LYS A 141 -0.49 -0.71 -32.20
C LYS A 141 -1.52 -0.70 -33.32
N GLN A 142 -1.09 -0.87 -34.57
CA GLN A 142 -1.99 -1.00 -35.72
C GLN A 142 -2.99 -2.15 -35.54
N LEU A 143 -2.52 -3.33 -35.07
CA LEU A 143 -3.40 -4.46 -34.79
C LEU A 143 -4.36 -4.18 -33.63
N ILE A 144 -3.86 -3.61 -32.55
CA ILE A 144 -4.66 -3.27 -31.35
C ILE A 144 -5.72 -2.24 -31.73
N ASP A 145 -5.38 -1.20 -32.48
CA ASP A 145 -6.33 -0.19 -32.95
C ASP A 145 -7.38 -0.78 -33.88
N LYS A 146 -6.96 -1.63 -34.82
CA LYS A 146 -7.91 -2.31 -35.71
C LYS A 146 -9.00 -3.07 -34.95
N LEU A 147 -8.64 -3.67 -33.81
CA LEU A 147 -9.57 -4.50 -33.04
C LEU A 147 -10.32 -3.73 -31.95
N PHE A 148 -9.65 -2.78 -31.27
CA PHE A 148 -10.16 -2.20 -30.02
C PHE A 148 -10.41 -0.68 -30.05
N LEU A 149 -10.09 0.04 -31.14
CA LEU A 149 -10.23 1.50 -31.17
C LEU A 149 -11.65 2.00 -30.84
N LYS A 150 -12.67 1.26 -31.24
CA LYS A 150 -14.09 1.60 -31.04
C LYS A 150 -14.77 0.85 -29.90
N GLY A 151 -14.00 0.16 -29.06
CA GLY A 151 -14.54 -0.59 -27.93
C GLY A 151 -15.12 0.34 -26.87
N LYS A 152 -16.24 -0.06 -26.26
CA LYS A 152 -16.92 0.71 -25.22
C LYS A 152 -16.23 0.59 -23.85
N ASN A 153 -16.02 -0.64 -23.42
CA ASN A 153 -15.38 -0.95 -22.13
C ASN A 153 -13.99 -1.55 -22.31
N ILE A 154 -13.68 -2.05 -23.49
CA ILE A 154 -12.37 -2.60 -23.85
C ILE A 154 -11.86 -1.84 -25.07
N PHE A 155 -10.85 -1.03 -24.90
CA PHE A 155 -10.38 -0.10 -25.91
C PHE A 155 -8.86 -0.09 -26.02
N SER A 156 -8.37 0.31 -27.19
CA SER A 156 -6.94 0.58 -27.41
C SER A 156 -6.50 1.81 -26.63
N VAL A 157 -5.33 1.77 -25.98
CA VAL A 157 -4.77 2.97 -25.32
C VAL A 157 -4.63 4.12 -26.33
N GLU A 158 -5.10 5.29 -25.93
CA GLU A 158 -4.90 6.51 -26.73
C GLU A 158 -3.45 6.96 -26.61
N GLU A 159 -2.84 7.25 -27.75
CA GLU A 159 -1.49 7.73 -27.84
C GLU A 159 -1.40 9.04 -28.59
N ILE A 160 -0.49 9.89 -28.15
CA ILE A 160 -0.04 11.06 -28.89
C ILE A 160 1.44 10.91 -29.22
N GLU A 161 1.83 11.42 -30.38
CA GLU A 161 3.22 11.50 -30.80
C GLU A 161 3.78 12.87 -30.45
N VAL A 162 5.00 12.89 -29.92
CA VAL A 162 5.74 14.09 -29.60
C VAL A 162 7.22 13.94 -30.00
N ASN A 163 7.93 15.07 -30.22
CA ASN A 163 9.28 15.06 -30.78
C ASN A 163 10.36 15.47 -29.76
N SER A 164 9.99 15.87 -28.56
CA SER A 164 10.97 16.34 -27.58
C SER A 164 10.62 15.95 -26.13
N ARG A 165 11.63 15.91 -25.28
CA ARG A 165 11.46 15.74 -23.83
C ARG A 165 10.68 16.91 -23.18
N LYS A 166 10.69 18.08 -23.80
CA LYS A 166 9.89 19.23 -23.32
C LYS A 166 8.41 18.99 -23.57
N ASP A 167 8.04 18.37 -24.68
CA ASP A 167 6.64 18.02 -24.95
C ASP A 167 6.18 16.94 -23.99
N ILE A 168 7.05 15.96 -23.66
CA ILE A 168 6.73 14.97 -22.60
C ILE A 168 6.47 15.65 -21.26
N LEU A 169 7.27 16.65 -20.89
CA LEU A 169 7.07 17.40 -19.64
C LEU A 169 5.75 18.17 -19.67
N SER A 170 5.41 18.82 -20.80
CA SER A 170 4.13 19.54 -20.97
C SER A 170 2.93 18.59 -20.83
N GLU A 171 2.98 17.41 -21.45
CA GLU A 171 1.94 16.38 -21.32
C GLU A 171 1.84 15.82 -19.90
N PHE A 172 2.98 15.69 -19.22
CA PHE A 172 3.01 15.26 -17.83
C PHE A 172 2.33 16.32 -16.92
N GLU A 173 2.61 17.59 -17.10
CA GLU A 173 1.97 18.67 -16.36
C GLU A 173 0.47 18.68 -16.62
N ASN A 174 0.05 18.54 -17.89
CA ASN A 174 -1.36 18.52 -18.24
C ASN A 174 -2.10 17.32 -17.65
N ARG A 175 -1.71 16.11 -18.01
CA ARG A 175 -2.45 14.89 -17.67
C ARG A 175 -2.26 14.46 -16.22
N VAL A 176 -1.04 14.60 -15.67
CA VAL A 176 -0.73 14.06 -14.34
C VAL A 176 -0.92 15.12 -13.24
N VAL A 177 -0.47 16.35 -13.44
CA VAL A 177 -0.58 17.39 -12.42
C VAL A 177 -1.97 18.04 -12.43
N ASN A 178 -2.47 18.47 -13.62
CA ASN A 178 -3.73 19.19 -13.73
C ASN A 178 -4.95 18.25 -13.71
N GLU A 179 -4.91 17.15 -14.47
CA GLU A 179 -6.01 16.17 -14.56
C GLU A 179 -5.90 15.04 -13.52
N ASN A 180 -4.87 15.07 -12.66
CA ASN A 180 -4.65 14.08 -11.57
C ASN A 180 -4.57 12.62 -12.02
N GLN A 181 -4.02 12.34 -13.21
CA GLN A 181 -3.77 10.98 -13.70
C GLN A 181 -2.63 10.30 -12.92
N GLU A 182 -2.52 8.96 -12.96
CA GLU A 182 -1.47 8.22 -12.25
C GLU A 182 -0.06 8.56 -12.75
N GLY A 183 0.08 8.73 -14.06
CA GLY A 183 1.35 8.94 -14.72
C GLY A 183 1.24 8.78 -16.23
N LEU A 184 2.41 8.74 -16.89
CA LEU A 184 2.51 8.50 -18.32
C LEU A 184 3.33 7.23 -18.61
N ILE A 185 2.99 6.57 -19.72
CA ILE A 185 3.86 5.61 -20.39
C ILE A 185 4.41 6.31 -21.63
N VAL A 186 5.73 6.39 -21.72
CA VAL A 186 6.44 7.03 -22.83
C VAL A 186 7.31 6.00 -23.52
N ARG A 187 7.11 5.79 -24.81
CA ARG A 187 7.90 4.89 -25.66
C ARG A 187 8.76 5.74 -26.59
N GLY A 188 10.08 5.59 -26.52
CA GLY A 188 10.98 6.15 -27.51
C GLY A 188 10.94 5.31 -28.79
N TYR A 189 11.02 5.95 -29.94
CA TYR A 189 11.12 5.23 -31.23
C TYR A 189 12.35 4.31 -31.23
N ASN A 190 12.15 3.00 -31.41
CA ASN A 190 13.17 1.96 -31.25
C ASN A 190 13.95 2.01 -29.91
N GLY A 191 13.36 2.64 -28.90
CA GLY A 191 14.00 2.90 -27.62
C GLY A 191 13.33 2.21 -26.43
N PRO A 192 13.80 2.54 -25.23
CA PRO A 192 13.23 2.00 -24.01
C PRO A 192 11.85 2.61 -23.73
N ILE A 193 11.08 1.91 -22.89
CA ILE A 193 9.78 2.37 -22.40
C ILE A 193 9.98 2.95 -20.99
N PHE A 194 9.47 4.17 -20.78
CA PHE A 194 9.52 4.85 -19.50
C PHE A 194 8.13 4.86 -18.86
N LYS A 195 8.09 4.64 -17.55
CA LYS A 195 6.92 4.90 -16.71
C LYS A 195 7.17 6.11 -15.85
N ILE A 196 6.50 7.20 -16.16
CA ILE A 196 6.69 8.49 -15.52
C ILE A 196 5.58 8.71 -14.51
N LYS A 197 5.95 8.99 -13.25
CA LYS A 197 5.02 9.24 -12.16
C LYS A 197 5.34 10.55 -11.45
N PRO A 198 4.34 11.19 -10.79
CA PRO A 198 4.58 12.35 -9.96
C PRO A 198 5.49 12.00 -8.78
N LYS A 199 6.20 12.99 -8.30
CA LYS A 199 6.94 12.93 -7.04
C LYS A 199 6.07 13.53 -5.94
N LEU A 200 5.80 12.75 -4.91
CA LEU A 200 5.16 13.25 -3.70
C LEU A 200 6.22 13.42 -2.64
N SER A 201 6.34 14.61 -2.09
CA SER A 201 7.23 14.92 -0.97
C SER A 201 6.43 15.53 0.17
N PHE A 202 6.74 15.11 1.39
CA PHE A 202 6.04 15.50 2.61
C PHE A 202 7.04 15.78 3.71
N ASP A 203 6.70 16.73 4.58
CA ASP A 203 7.44 17.01 5.80
C ASP A 203 6.69 16.43 7.01
N PHE A 204 7.38 15.60 7.78
CA PHE A 204 6.80 14.93 8.93
C PHE A 204 7.59 15.15 10.21
N VAL A 205 6.89 15.17 11.33
CA VAL A 205 7.51 15.13 12.66
C VAL A 205 7.96 13.71 12.95
N VAL A 206 9.20 13.53 13.37
CA VAL A 206 9.72 12.26 13.87
C VAL A 206 9.17 12.02 15.27
N LEU A 207 8.50 10.89 15.46
CA LEU A 207 7.83 10.51 16.72
C LEU A 207 8.57 9.37 17.43
N GLY A 208 9.39 8.62 16.70
CA GLY A 208 10.14 7.51 17.27
C GLY A 208 11.04 6.83 16.27
N TYR A 209 11.85 5.89 16.77
CA TYR A 209 12.75 5.06 15.96
C TYR A 209 12.67 3.59 16.36
N SER A 210 13.02 2.69 15.45
CA SER A 210 13.24 1.28 15.73
C SER A 210 14.67 0.87 15.39
N LEU A 211 15.15 -0.18 16.08
CA LEU A 211 16.48 -0.75 15.85
C LEU A 211 16.41 -1.99 14.95
N GLY A 212 17.48 -2.21 14.20
CA GLY A 212 17.68 -3.42 13.41
C GLY A 212 18.12 -4.61 14.28
N TYR A 213 17.90 -5.80 13.75
CA TYR A 213 18.40 -7.07 14.26
C TYR A 213 19.25 -7.73 13.18
N SER A 214 20.09 -8.71 13.55
CA SER A 214 21.12 -9.34 12.71
C SER A 214 22.32 -8.45 12.44
N ASP A 215 22.85 -8.44 11.24
CA ASP A 215 24.10 -7.74 10.87
C ASP A 215 24.08 -6.22 11.11
N ASN A 216 22.88 -5.63 11.26
CA ASN A 216 22.66 -4.22 11.62
C ASN A 216 22.26 -4.04 13.10
N PHE A 217 22.76 -4.88 13.97
CA PHE A 217 22.48 -4.80 15.40
C PHE A 217 22.92 -3.42 15.94
N ASN A 218 22.01 -2.76 16.67
CA ASN A 218 22.18 -1.39 17.19
C ASN A 218 22.24 -0.26 16.15
N LEU A 219 21.84 -0.48 14.92
CA LEU A 219 21.64 0.61 13.96
C LEU A 219 20.17 0.99 13.86
N LEU A 220 19.92 2.24 13.50
CA LEU A 220 18.57 2.73 13.18
C LEU A 220 18.00 1.93 11.99
N LYS A 221 16.81 1.34 12.18
CA LYS A 221 16.13 0.62 11.11
C LYS A 221 15.05 1.46 10.44
N GLU A 222 14.11 2.00 11.20
CA GLU A 222 12.99 2.79 10.70
C GLU A 222 12.74 3.99 11.61
N LEU A 223 12.29 5.11 11.04
CA LEU A 223 11.71 6.24 11.76
C LEU A 223 10.19 6.15 11.71
N LEU A 224 9.54 6.36 12.84
CA LEU A 224 8.09 6.58 12.96
C LEU A 224 7.82 8.06 12.80
N PHE A 225 6.84 8.44 11.99
CA PHE A 225 6.54 9.82 11.73
C PHE A 225 5.04 10.12 11.68
N GLY A 226 4.70 11.38 11.85
CA GLY A 226 3.33 11.88 11.83
C GLY A 226 3.23 13.35 11.49
N VAL A 227 1.99 13.84 11.48
CA VAL A 227 1.66 15.25 11.22
C VAL A 227 1.08 15.90 12.49
N VAL A 228 1.27 17.20 12.62
CA VAL A 228 0.61 17.99 13.65
C VAL A 228 -0.85 18.21 13.27
N ILE A 229 -1.78 17.84 14.14
CA ILE A 229 -3.21 18.10 13.97
C ILE A 229 -3.73 19.22 14.89
N GLU A 230 -3.16 19.33 16.06
CA GLU A 230 -3.38 20.40 17.06
C GLU A 230 -2.09 20.61 17.84
N LYS A 231 -2.02 21.65 18.66
CA LYS A 231 -0.86 21.85 19.54
C LYS A 231 -0.62 20.59 20.39
N ASP A 232 0.61 20.09 20.35
CA ASP A 232 1.09 18.90 21.06
C ASP A 232 0.31 17.60 20.73
N LYS A 233 -0.53 17.59 19.68
CA LYS A 233 -1.23 16.40 19.18
C LYS A 233 -0.77 16.03 17.77
N PHE A 234 -0.46 14.75 17.60
CA PHE A 234 0.10 14.20 16.37
C PHE A 234 -0.74 13.03 15.88
N LEU A 235 -1.07 13.04 14.58
CA LEU A 235 -1.61 11.87 13.90
C LEU A 235 -0.44 11.08 13.32
N ILE A 236 -0.26 9.84 13.74
CA ILE A 236 0.72 8.93 13.12
C ILE A 236 0.31 8.73 11.67
N VAL A 237 1.27 8.85 10.74
CA VAL A 237 1.06 8.65 9.31
C VAL A 237 1.73 7.36 8.86
N GLY A 238 2.98 7.15 9.25
CA GLY A 238 3.70 5.98 8.80
C GLY A 238 5.10 5.84 9.39
N LYS A 239 5.89 5.06 8.68
CA LYS A 239 7.28 4.78 9.00
C LYS A 239 8.12 4.72 7.73
N VAL A 240 9.40 5.06 7.85
CA VAL A 240 10.37 5.03 6.74
C VAL A 240 11.64 4.30 7.18
N GLY A 241 12.09 3.37 6.35
CA GLY A 241 13.32 2.60 6.56
C GLY A 241 14.28 2.62 5.36
N GLY A 242 13.82 3.15 4.21
CA GLY A 242 14.63 3.34 3.00
C GLY A 242 15.20 4.76 2.90
N GLY A 243 16.26 4.92 2.11
CA GLY A 243 16.88 6.22 1.84
C GLY A 243 18.02 6.62 2.81
N PHE A 244 18.39 5.76 3.76
CA PHE A 244 19.50 5.99 4.66
C PHE A 244 20.78 5.27 4.21
N THR A 245 21.92 5.94 4.29
CA THR A 245 23.22 5.27 4.26
C THR A 245 23.52 4.62 5.63
N ILE A 246 24.53 3.74 5.70
CA ILE A 246 24.94 3.09 6.95
C ILE A 246 25.44 4.14 7.95
N ASP A 247 26.24 5.09 7.51
CA ASP A 247 26.78 6.17 8.36
C ASP A 247 25.66 7.07 8.88
N GLN A 248 24.68 7.40 8.05
CA GLN A 248 23.49 8.14 8.48
C GLN A 248 22.71 7.38 9.56
N ARG A 249 22.58 6.06 9.45
CA ARG A 249 21.87 5.26 10.47
C ARG A 249 22.53 5.32 11.83
N SER A 250 23.87 5.35 11.89
CA SER A 250 24.64 5.45 13.13
C SER A 250 24.51 6.85 13.74
N SER A 251 24.85 7.89 12.99
CA SER A 251 24.83 9.28 13.47
C SER A 251 23.43 9.75 13.88
N LEU A 252 22.38 9.30 13.15
CA LEU A 252 21.00 9.59 13.50
C LEU A 252 20.60 8.93 14.82
N LEU A 253 20.97 7.67 15.01
CA LEU A 253 20.67 6.96 16.24
C LEU A 253 21.29 7.67 17.45
N GLU A 254 22.54 8.11 17.36
CA GLU A 254 23.21 8.86 18.41
C GLU A 254 22.45 10.15 18.77
N SER A 255 21.95 10.88 17.77
CA SER A 255 21.18 12.10 17.99
C SER A 255 19.80 11.85 18.64
N LEU A 256 19.18 10.69 18.36
CA LEU A 256 17.82 10.35 18.81
C LEU A 256 17.80 9.67 20.20
N ILE A 257 18.87 8.99 20.59
CA ILE A 257 18.96 8.30 21.87
C ILE A 257 18.77 9.25 23.07
N ASN A 258 19.28 10.47 22.99
CA ASN A 258 19.29 11.43 24.08
C ASN A 258 17.91 12.12 24.28
N ILE A 259 17.00 12.00 23.33
CA ILE A 259 15.67 12.62 23.39
C ILE A 259 14.54 11.59 23.54
N LYS A 260 14.84 10.41 24.09
CA LYS A 260 13.85 9.37 24.38
C LYS A 260 12.79 9.84 25.36
N VAL A 261 11.56 9.39 25.17
CA VAL A 261 10.44 9.64 26.05
C VAL A 261 9.60 8.39 26.25
N GLU A 262 8.78 8.38 27.30
CA GLU A 262 7.84 7.30 27.55
C GLU A 262 6.59 7.40 26.63
N SER A 263 5.91 6.28 26.44
CA SER A 263 4.63 6.21 25.72
C SER A 263 3.75 5.10 26.28
N ASN A 264 2.46 5.36 26.40
CA ASN A 264 1.46 4.32 26.68
C ASN A 264 1.03 3.55 25.43
N LEU A 265 1.48 3.97 24.25
CA LEU A 265 1.25 3.30 22.97
C LEU A 265 2.48 2.45 22.61
N ILE A 266 2.23 1.22 22.20
CA ILE A 266 3.23 0.36 21.54
C ILE A 266 2.91 0.35 20.05
N GLU A 267 3.75 1.01 19.26
CA GLU A 267 3.66 0.99 17.79
C GLU A 267 4.71 0.03 17.22
N PRO A 268 4.34 -0.97 16.40
CA PRO A 268 5.28 -1.93 15.84
C PRO A 268 5.92 -1.44 14.54
N SER A 269 7.21 -1.69 14.38
CA SER A 269 7.95 -1.51 13.13
C SER A 269 7.54 -2.55 12.06
N GLY A 270 8.10 -2.47 10.86
CA GLY A 270 7.93 -3.48 9.80
C GLY A 270 8.41 -4.87 10.22
N SER A 271 9.45 -4.95 11.05
CA SER A 271 9.95 -6.18 11.65
C SER A 271 9.31 -6.53 13.00
N LYS A 272 8.17 -5.91 13.32
CA LYS A 272 7.40 -6.08 14.57
C LYS A 272 8.17 -5.72 15.85
N THR A 273 9.29 -5.01 15.72
CA THR A 273 10.00 -4.40 16.83
C THR A 273 9.24 -3.16 17.30
N PRO A 274 9.03 -2.94 18.62
CA PRO A 274 8.44 -1.71 19.11
C PRO A 274 9.29 -0.48 18.76
N PHE A 275 8.63 0.62 18.38
CA PHE A 275 9.30 1.91 18.30
C PHE A 275 9.62 2.44 19.68
N THR A 276 10.81 3.01 19.82
CA THR A 276 11.19 3.88 20.94
C THR A 276 10.74 5.30 20.60
N PHE A 277 9.87 5.88 21.40
CA PHE A 277 9.37 7.23 21.18
C PHE A 277 10.41 8.28 21.59
N ILE A 278 10.38 9.44 20.92
CA ILE A 278 11.30 10.57 21.15
C ILE A 278 10.52 11.88 21.23
N LYS A 279 11.13 12.93 21.78
CA LYS A 279 10.55 14.28 21.76
C LYS A 279 10.22 14.72 20.33
N PRO A 280 9.07 15.36 20.10
CA PRO A 280 8.63 15.79 18.76
C PRO A 280 9.31 17.09 18.33
N GLU A 281 10.62 17.06 18.11
CA GLU A 281 11.43 18.25 17.77
C GLU A 281 12.18 18.13 16.45
N LYS A 282 12.20 16.92 15.85
CA LYS A 282 12.87 16.66 14.58
C LYS A 282 11.84 16.54 13.44
N ILE A 283 12.13 17.18 12.32
CA ILE A 283 11.31 17.12 11.10
C ILE A 283 12.13 16.49 9.99
N ILE A 284 11.50 15.62 9.22
CA ILE A 284 12.10 14.93 8.08
C ILE A 284 11.30 15.15 6.82
N GLU A 285 11.98 15.20 5.69
CA GLU A 285 11.38 15.08 4.38
C GLU A 285 11.32 13.61 3.98
N VAL A 286 10.13 13.17 3.54
CA VAL A 286 9.88 11.82 3.03
C VAL A 286 9.26 11.90 1.66
N GLU A 287 9.91 11.29 0.68
CA GLU A 287 9.34 11.08 -0.65
C GLU A 287 8.52 9.79 -0.69
N SER A 288 7.46 9.79 -1.47
CA SER A 288 6.62 8.62 -1.71
C SER A 288 6.20 8.55 -3.18
N VAL A 289 6.01 7.34 -3.65
CA VAL A 289 5.48 7.10 -5.01
C VAL A 289 3.99 7.46 -5.09
N ASP A 290 3.26 7.20 -4.00
CA ASP A 290 1.82 7.47 -3.91
C ASP A 290 1.36 7.48 -2.45
N ILE A 291 0.11 7.92 -2.21
CA ILE A 291 -0.57 7.83 -0.92
C ILE A 291 -1.94 7.16 -1.09
N VAL A 292 -2.35 6.38 -0.10
CA VAL A 292 -3.65 5.72 -0.08
C VAL A 292 -4.36 5.95 1.27
N ASN A 293 -5.68 6.15 1.25
CA ASN A 293 -6.49 6.37 2.46
C ASN A 293 -7.30 5.15 2.87
N ASN A 294 -7.29 4.07 2.07
CA ASN A 294 -7.97 2.82 2.37
C ASN A 294 -7.17 1.61 1.88
N THR A 295 -7.49 0.48 2.45
CA THR A 295 -7.12 -0.84 1.95
C THR A 295 -8.29 -1.40 1.14
N SER A 296 -8.14 -2.58 0.54
CA SER A 296 -9.22 -3.25 -0.20
C SER A 296 -10.55 -3.40 0.59
N ASN A 297 -10.51 -3.35 1.92
CA ASN A 297 -11.65 -3.68 2.76
C ASN A 297 -12.05 -2.57 3.76
N GLN A 298 -11.20 -1.59 4.03
CA GLN A 298 -11.48 -0.59 5.09
C GLN A 298 -10.65 0.69 4.95
N ILE A 299 -11.16 1.76 5.52
CA ILE A 299 -10.46 3.04 5.66
C ILE A 299 -9.23 2.85 6.56
N ILE A 300 -8.11 3.41 6.14
CA ILE A 300 -6.90 3.44 6.96
C ILE A 300 -7.11 4.41 8.12
N LYS A 301 -7.03 3.90 9.35
CA LYS A 301 -7.04 4.70 10.57
C LYS A 301 -5.70 4.55 11.29
N LYS A 302 -5.26 5.60 11.95
CA LYS A 302 -4.02 5.64 12.74
C LYS A 302 -4.24 6.29 14.09
N SER A 303 -3.36 5.99 15.03
CA SER A 303 -3.43 6.55 16.38
C SER A 303 -3.12 8.04 16.36
N VAL A 304 -3.92 8.79 17.13
CA VAL A 304 -3.62 10.15 17.55
C VAL A 304 -2.96 10.08 18.92
N ILE A 305 -1.82 10.72 19.07
CA ILE A 305 -1.05 10.78 20.31
C ILE A 305 -0.86 12.23 20.74
N LYS A 306 -0.92 12.47 22.05
CA LYS A 306 -0.66 13.77 22.67
C LYS A 306 0.66 13.70 23.42
N PHE A 307 1.52 14.70 23.23
CA PHE A 307 2.76 14.85 23.97
C PHE A 307 2.56 15.81 25.13
N GLU A 308 2.73 15.32 26.36
CA GLU A 308 2.63 16.15 27.56
C GLU A 308 3.48 15.54 28.68
N GLN A 309 4.02 16.38 29.56
CA GLN A 309 4.86 15.94 30.68
C GLN A 309 5.97 14.94 30.29
N ASN A 310 6.59 15.18 29.13
CA ASN A 310 7.68 14.37 28.58
C ASN A 310 7.29 12.92 28.25
N LYS A 311 6.03 12.65 27.92
CA LYS A 311 5.50 11.34 27.49
C LYS A 311 4.42 11.46 26.43
N TYR A 312 4.21 10.40 25.65
CA TYR A 312 3.07 10.29 24.75
C TYR A 312 1.94 9.51 25.37
N LEU A 313 0.73 10.06 25.17
CA LEU A 313 -0.54 9.40 25.50
C LEU A 313 -1.34 9.20 24.22
N LYS A 314 -1.78 7.97 23.95
CA LYS A 314 -2.77 7.72 22.90
C LYS A 314 -4.11 8.31 23.33
N VAL A 315 -4.65 9.21 22.50
CA VAL A 315 -5.91 9.93 22.82
C VAL A 315 -7.05 9.61 21.86
N ASP A 316 -6.73 9.19 20.61
CA ASP A 316 -7.78 8.96 19.60
C ASP A 316 -7.29 8.01 18.50
N TYR A 317 -8.18 7.69 17.53
CA TYR A 317 -7.89 6.88 16.35
C TYR A 317 -8.66 7.47 15.15
N LYS A 318 -7.96 8.10 14.22
CA LYS A 318 -8.57 8.88 13.13
C LYS A 318 -8.22 8.35 11.75
N PRO A 319 -9.05 8.63 10.74
CA PRO A 319 -8.70 8.41 9.34
C PRO A 319 -7.35 9.04 9.01
N SER A 320 -6.54 8.33 8.25
CA SER A 320 -5.18 8.69 7.88
C SER A 320 -4.83 8.09 6.52
N VAL A 321 -3.58 8.15 6.16
CA VAL A 321 -3.04 7.56 4.93
C VAL A 321 -1.94 6.55 5.22
N SER A 322 -1.58 5.79 4.20
CA SER A 322 -0.31 5.07 4.13
C SER A 322 0.46 5.54 2.90
N LEU A 323 1.75 5.78 3.07
CA LEU A 323 2.65 6.12 1.99
C LEU A 323 3.10 4.84 1.29
N ILE A 324 3.16 4.87 -0.04
CA ILE A 324 3.64 3.76 -0.86
C ILE A 324 5.14 3.97 -1.14
N SER A 325 5.96 3.00 -0.71
CA SER A 325 7.42 3.02 -0.86
C SER A 325 8.07 4.32 -0.35
N PRO A 326 7.87 4.70 0.92
CA PRO A 326 8.44 5.92 1.48
C PRO A 326 9.97 5.86 1.53
N VAL A 327 10.62 6.97 1.19
CA VAL A 327 12.07 7.14 1.16
C VAL A 327 12.45 8.40 1.93
N PHE A 328 13.35 8.26 2.91
CA PHE A 328 13.93 9.38 3.65
C PHE A 328 14.84 10.22 2.75
N LYS A 329 14.73 11.55 2.81
CA LYS A 329 15.53 12.48 2.02
C LYS A 329 16.49 13.30 2.88
N GLY A 330 16.06 13.71 4.05
CA GLY A 330 16.86 14.54 4.93
C GLY A 330 16.08 15.10 6.11
N PHE A 331 16.77 15.78 7.00
CA PHE A 331 16.15 16.62 8.02
C PHE A 331 15.79 17.99 7.47
N ARG A 332 14.74 18.56 8.03
CA ARG A 332 14.22 19.88 7.71
C ARG A 332 14.46 20.81 8.91
N GLU A 333 15.71 21.24 9.07
CA GLU A 333 16.09 22.16 10.13
C GLU A 333 15.55 23.57 9.95
N ASP A 334 15.13 23.89 8.71
CA ASP A 334 14.46 25.14 8.32
C ASP A 334 13.01 25.21 8.81
N LYS A 335 12.44 24.11 9.31
CA LYS A 335 11.03 24.02 9.72
C LYS A 335 10.84 23.83 11.21
N LYS A 336 9.68 24.25 11.70
CA LYS A 336 9.25 24.11 13.10
C LYS A 336 8.07 23.14 13.22
N VAL A 337 7.94 22.46 14.34
CA VAL A 337 6.83 21.54 14.63
C VAL A 337 5.55 22.34 14.90
N LYS A 338 4.91 22.80 13.82
CA LYS A 338 3.67 23.56 13.82
C LYS A 338 2.75 23.06 12.70
N SER A 339 1.44 23.21 12.89
CA SER A 339 0.44 22.73 11.94
C SER A 339 0.46 23.42 10.56
N ASP A 340 0.96 24.64 10.49
CA ASP A 340 1.16 25.37 9.24
C ASP A 340 2.37 24.88 8.41
N GLN A 341 3.33 24.17 9.03
CA GLN A 341 4.54 23.69 8.38
C GLN A 341 4.58 22.15 8.20
N VAL A 342 4.09 21.41 9.18
CA VAL A 342 4.08 19.94 9.18
C VAL A 342 2.70 19.39 9.54
N GLY A 343 1.66 20.06 9.09
CA GLY A 343 0.28 19.73 9.40
C GLY A 343 -0.38 18.77 8.40
N LEU A 344 -1.62 18.42 8.72
CA LEU A 344 -2.43 17.48 7.95
C LEU A 344 -2.78 18.00 6.55
N VAL A 345 -2.76 19.32 6.32
CA VAL A 345 -3.13 19.99 5.06
C VAL A 345 -2.30 19.46 3.88
N GLN A 346 -1.01 19.15 4.07
CA GLN A 346 -0.18 18.60 3.00
C GLN A 346 -0.70 17.25 2.46
N ILE A 347 -1.43 16.49 3.27
CA ILE A 347 -2.06 15.21 2.89
C ILE A 347 -3.44 15.47 2.30
N THR A 348 -4.27 16.30 2.94
CA THR A 348 -5.67 16.51 2.54
C THR A 348 -5.82 17.28 1.22
N ARG A 349 -4.78 17.98 0.76
CA ARG A 349 -4.72 18.57 -0.58
C ARG A 349 -4.64 17.51 -1.70
N LEU A 350 -4.13 16.32 -1.40
CA LEU A 350 -3.91 15.26 -2.38
C LEU A 350 -4.97 14.15 -2.31
N ILE A 351 -5.59 13.97 -1.15
CA ILE A 351 -6.55 12.89 -0.93
C ILE A 351 -7.53 13.24 0.19
N GLU A 352 -8.80 13.00 -0.06
CA GLU A 352 -9.85 13.19 0.94
C GLU A 352 -9.74 12.12 2.05
N LEU A 353 -9.70 12.55 3.30
CA LEU A 353 -9.80 11.65 4.45
C LEU A 353 -11.28 11.48 4.79
N LYS A 354 -11.90 10.47 4.19
CA LYS A 354 -13.31 10.14 4.45
C LYS A 354 -13.49 9.77 5.92
N ASN A 355 -14.27 10.57 6.64
CA ASN A 355 -14.86 10.08 7.86
C ASN A 355 -15.86 8.98 7.45
N GLU A 356 -15.72 7.75 7.99
CA GLU A 356 -16.87 6.86 7.98
C GLU A 356 -18.00 7.66 8.61
N ILE A 357 -19.08 7.89 7.88
CA ILE A 357 -20.37 8.10 8.51
C ILE A 357 -20.59 6.77 9.22
N ILE A 358 -20.16 6.71 10.49
CA ILE A 358 -20.64 5.68 11.37
C ILE A 358 -22.13 6.01 11.39
N GLU A 359 -22.92 5.27 10.60
CA GLU A 359 -24.31 5.12 10.96
C GLU A 359 -24.26 4.77 12.44
N THR A 360 -24.65 5.70 13.26
CA THR A 360 -24.84 5.50 14.70
C THR A 360 -26.06 4.61 14.86
N SER A 361 -25.96 3.37 14.34
CA SER A 361 -26.72 2.29 14.91
C SER A 361 -26.30 2.29 16.38
N ASN A 362 -27.22 2.28 17.32
CA ASN A 362 -27.03 2.15 18.75
C ASN A 362 -26.23 0.86 19.09
N LYS A 363 -24.99 0.78 18.62
CA LYS A 363 -24.10 -0.36 18.90
C LYS A 363 -23.52 -0.13 20.26
N SER A 364 -23.85 -1.00 21.17
CA SER A 364 -23.18 -1.08 22.48
C SER A 364 -21.66 -1.24 22.24
N ASN A 365 -20.84 -0.71 23.13
CA ASN A 365 -19.39 -0.91 23.09
C ASN A 365 -19.06 -2.39 23.33
N SER A 366 -18.00 -2.88 22.68
CA SER A 366 -17.45 -4.20 23.02
C SER A 366 -17.05 -4.22 24.50
N LYS A 367 -17.34 -5.31 25.19
CA LYS A 367 -17.11 -5.46 26.63
C LYS A 367 -15.92 -6.37 26.90
N ILE A 368 -14.95 -5.91 27.69
CA ILE A 368 -13.88 -6.78 28.20
C ILE A 368 -14.48 -7.66 29.28
N ILE A 369 -14.45 -8.98 29.08
CA ILE A 369 -14.93 -9.99 30.04
C ILE A 369 -13.81 -10.35 31.02
N LYS A 370 -12.61 -10.59 30.51
CA LYS A 370 -11.42 -10.94 31.31
C LYS A 370 -10.18 -10.27 30.74
N LYS A 371 -9.32 -9.79 31.64
CA LYS A 371 -7.99 -9.24 31.30
C LYS A 371 -7.01 -9.81 32.31
N LYS A 372 -5.87 -10.31 31.86
CA LYS A 372 -4.77 -10.76 32.73
C LYS A 372 -3.42 -10.40 32.13
N ILE A 373 -2.52 -9.93 32.96
CA ILE A 373 -1.16 -9.56 32.55
C ILE A 373 -0.17 -10.36 33.41
N TYR A 374 0.73 -11.05 32.72
CA TYR A 374 1.78 -11.85 33.33
C TYR A 374 3.16 -11.32 32.94
N SER A 375 4.12 -11.44 33.83
CA SER A 375 5.54 -11.21 33.53
C SER A 375 6.37 -12.41 33.89
N LYS A 376 7.53 -12.50 33.26
CA LYS A 376 8.60 -13.42 33.58
C LYS A 376 9.92 -12.72 33.36
N GLU A 377 10.84 -12.89 34.28
CA GLU A 377 12.19 -12.38 34.13
C GLU A 377 13.17 -13.53 33.91
N MET A 378 14.03 -13.43 32.90
CA MET A 378 15.10 -14.37 32.62
C MET A 378 16.36 -13.61 32.24
N LYS A 379 17.46 -13.88 32.92
CA LYS A 379 18.78 -13.25 32.69
C LYS A 379 18.71 -11.72 32.68
N GLY A 380 17.98 -11.11 33.62
CA GLY A 380 17.77 -9.67 33.71
C GLY A 380 16.85 -9.06 32.64
N VAL A 381 16.18 -9.91 31.83
CA VAL A 381 15.28 -9.44 30.78
C VAL A 381 13.83 -9.73 31.17
N LYS A 382 13.04 -8.64 31.31
CA LYS A 382 11.62 -8.74 31.62
C LYS A 382 10.80 -8.97 30.35
N MET A 383 10.02 -10.04 30.35
CA MET A 383 9.07 -10.41 29.34
C MET A 383 7.64 -10.20 29.85
N VAL A 384 6.68 -9.88 28.96
CA VAL A 384 5.30 -9.59 29.33
C VAL A 384 4.33 -10.32 28.41
N LYS A 385 3.30 -10.94 29.00
CA LYS A 385 2.16 -11.47 28.28
C LYS A 385 0.89 -10.78 28.74
N LYS A 386 0.04 -10.39 27.77
CA LYS A 386 -1.28 -9.81 28.02
C LYS A 386 -2.33 -10.69 27.37
N TYR A 387 -3.38 -11.00 28.12
CA TYR A 387 -4.53 -11.81 27.70
C TYR A 387 -5.79 -10.99 27.86
N PHE A 388 -6.55 -10.90 26.79
CA PHE A 388 -7.85 -10.23 26.78
C PHE A 388 -8.89 -11.19 26.23
N LEU A 389 -9.99 -11.31 26.94
CA LEU A 389 -11.21 -11.91 26.46
C LEU A 389 -12.29 -10.85 26.43
N TRP A 390 -12.86 -10.58 25.27
CA TRP A 390 -13.95 -9.64 25.17
C TRP A 390 -15.12 -10.18 24.36
N GLU A 391 -16.30 -9.67 24.67
CA GLU A 391 -17.50 -9.82 23.88
C GLU A 391 -17.57 -8.65 22.89
N THR A 392 -17.73 -8.98 21.62
CA THR A 392 -17.84 -7.98 20.56
C THR A 392 -19.22 -7.33 20.57
N ASN A 393 -19.30 -6.11 20.12
CA ASN A 393 -20.59 -5.40 19.94
C ASN A 393 -21.31 -5.80 18.65
N SER A 394 -20.89 -6.87 17.99
CA SER A 394 -21.47 -7.32 16.74
C SER A 394 -22.82 -7.97 16.95
N SER A 395 -23.82 -7.50 16.24
CA SER A 395 -25.13 -8.14 16.07
C SER A 395 -25.19 -9.04 14.80
N SER A 396 -24.10 -9.11 14.04
CA SER A 396 -24.03 -9.85 12.77
C SER A 396 -23.57 -11.28 13.00
N GLU A 397 -24.26 -12.26 12.41
CA GLU A 397 -23.87 -13.68 12.43
C GLU A 397 -22.50 -13.93 11.76
N ASN A 398 -22.06 -13.01 10.91
CA ASN A 398 -20.76 -13.09 10.21
C ASN A 398 -19.58 -12.62 11.07
N TYR A 399 -19.81 -12.11 12.26
CA TYR A 399 -18.76 -11.67 13.19
C TYR A 399 -18.73 -12.54 14.44
N PRO A 400 -17.55 -12.96 14.91
CA PRO A 400 -17.44 -13.74 16.13
C PRO A 400 -17.93 -12.94 17.34
N LYS A 401 -18.75 -13.55 18.18
CA LYS A 401 -19.30 -12.93 19.39
C LYS A 401 -18.22 -12.72 20.47
N PHE A 402 -17.27 -13.63 20.55
CA PHE A 402 -16.21 -13.57 21.55
C PHE A 402 -14.83 -13.65 20.89
N VAL A 403 -13.89 -12.86 21.43
CA VAL A 403 -12.50 -12.78 20.96
C VAL A 403 -11.55 -12.97 22.13
N PHE A 404 -10.68 -13.95 22.02
CA PHE A 404 -9.51 -14.10 22.88
C PHE A 404 -8.30 -13.54 22.14
N TYR A 405 -7.64 -12.55 22.73
CA TYR A 405 -6.47 -11.87 22.17
C TYR A 405 -5.28 -11.99 23.13
N LYS A 406 -4.20 -12.55 22.64
CA LYS A 406 -2.94 -12.69 23.36
C LYS A 406 -1.89 -11.80 22.74
N ILE A 407 -1.17 -11.06 23.57
CA ILE A 407 0.04 -10.33 23.22
C ILE A 407 1.19 -10.95 24.02
N ASP A 408 2.28 -11.29 23.35
CA ASP A 408 3.49 -11.84 23.95
C ASP A 408 4.69 -10.99 23.54
N TYR A 409 5.26 -10.28 24.51
CA TYR A 409 6.43 -9.42 24.31
C TYR A 409 7.65 -10.02 25.00
N SER A 410 8.74 -10.19 24.22
CA SER A 410 10.04 -10.59 24.72
C SER A 410 11.15 -9.82 23.99
N PRO A 411 11.92 -8.97 24.69
CA PRO A 411 12.93 -8.13 24.04
C PRO A 411 14.12 -8.92 23.47
N SER A 412 14.33 -10.16 23.91
CA SER A 412 15.41 -11.04 23.44
C SER A 412 15.07 -11.84 22.17
N ARG A 413 13.82 -11.83 21.72
CA ARG A 413 13.43 -12.51 20.46
C ARG A 413 13.66 -11.62 19.25
N SER A 414 13.90 -12.22 18.09
CA SER A 414 13.92 -11.54 16.80
C SER A 414 12.55 -10.90 16.48
N ASP A 415 11.45 -11.64 16.70
CA ASP A 415 10.09 -11.12 16.69
C ASP A 415 9.64 -10.81 18.12
N LYS A 416 9.91 -9.59 18.58
CA LYS A 416 9.68 -9.18 19.98
C LYS A 416 8.22 -9.15 20.38
N LEU A 417 7.32 -8.82 19.46
CA LEU A 417 5.90 -8.61 19.74
C LEU A 417 5.06 -9.61 18.94
N GLN A 418 4.73 -10.73 19.55
CA GLN A 418 3.85 -11.73 18.95
C GLN A 418 2.40 -11.50 19.38
N ARG A 419 1.47 -11.77 18.47
CA ARG A 419 0.04 -11.64 18.68
C ARG A 419 -0.63 -12.95 18.25
N ASP A 420 -1.63 -13.37 19.02
CA ASP A 420 -2.48 -14.51 18.70
C ASP A 420 -3.93 -14.14 18.94
N ILE A 421 -4.82 -14.47 18.01
CA ILE A 421 -6.25 -14.20 18.11
C ILE A 421 -7.00 -15.50 17.88
N LYS A 422 -7.90 -15.82 18.82
CA LYS A 422 -8.85 -16.92 18.69
C LYS A 422 -10.26 -16.38 18.88
N VAL A 423 -11.20 -16.89 18.13
CA VAL A 423 -12.57 -16.41 18.10
C VAL A 423 -13.55 -17.56 18.27
N SER A 424 -14.72 -17.28 18.86
CA SER A 424 -15.81 -18.23 18.97
C SER A 424 -17.14 -17.50 19.15
N ASN A 425 -18.22 -18.12 18.71
CA ASN A 425 -19.59 -17.73 19.07
C ASN A 425 -20.06 -18.39 20.37
N ASN A 426 -19.29 -19.33 20.90
CA ASN A 426 -19.59 -20.04 22.16
C ASN A 426 -18.69 -19.52 23.29
N GLN A 427 -19.32 -18.95 24.33
CA GLN A 427 -18.62 -18.34 25.47
C GLN A 427 -17.82 -19.40 26.26
N SER A 428 -18.41 -20.54 26.56
CA SER A 428 -17.73 -21.60 27.33
C SER A 428 -16.51 -22.12 26.62
N GLN A 429 -16.57 -22.25 25.29
CA GLN A 429 -15.44 -22.69 24.47
C GLN A 429 -14.27 -21.69 24.54
N ILE A 430 -14.55 -20.39 24.34
CA ILE A 430 -13.49 -19.38 24.33
C ILE A 430 -12.90 -19.14 25.73
N GLU A 431 -13.72 -19.25 26.79
CA GLU A 431 -13.27 -19.17 28.18
C GLU A 431 -12.38 -20.35 28.55
N LYS A 432 -12.69 -21.55 28.06
CA LYS A 432 -11.82 -22.72 28.22
C LYS A 432 -10.47 -22.49 27.53
N ILE A 433 -10.47 -22.03 26.29
CA ILE A 433 -9.24 -21.72 25.54
C ILE A 433 -8.40 -20.67 26.29
N PHE A 434 -9.05 -19.62 26.85
CA PHE A 434 -8.39 -18.60 27.66
C PHE A 434 -7.73 -19.21 28.91
N SER A 435 -8.45 -20.06 29.66
CA SER A 435 -7.97 -20.67 30.88
C SER A 435 -6.82 -21.66 30.60
N ASP A 436 -6.99 -22.56 29.65
CA ASP A 436 -5.99 -23.57 29.26
C ASP A 436 -4.65 -22.91 28.82
N GLN A 437 -4.75 -21.77 28.09
CA GLN A 437 -3.54 -21.04 27.68
C GLN A 437 -2.82 -20.41 28.87
N ILE A 438 -3.55 -19.86 29.84
CA ILE A 438 -2.99 -19.26 31.05
C ILE A 438 -2.35 -20.34 31.92
N GLU A 439 -3.02 -21.45 32.17
CA GLU A 439 -2.46 -22.58 32.94
C GLU A 439 -1.14 -23.09 32.34
N THR A 440 -1.12 -23.18 31.00
CA THR A 440 0.10 -23.58 30.27
C THR A 440 1.25 -22.61 30.51
N ASP A 441 0.96 -21.31 30.54
CA ASP A 441 1.98 -20.28 30.73
C ASP A 441 2.42 -20.18 32.22
N ILE A 442 1.50 -20.36 33.18
CA ILE A 442 1.85 -20.44 34.62
C ILE A 442 2.82 -21.61 34.87
N LYS A 443 2.58 -22.79 34.30
CA LYS A 443 3.48 -23.95 34.39
C LYS A 443 4.88 -23.66 33.84
N LYS A 444 5.02 -22.67 32.98
CA LYS A 444 6.29 -22.20 32.42
C LYS A 444 6.95 -21.08 33.26
N GLY A 445 6.44 -20.77 34.45
CA GLY A 445 6.96 -19.79 35.38
C GLY A 445 6.59 -18.35 35.04
N TRP A 446 5.40 -18.11 34.48
CA TRP A 446 4.85 -16.76 34.29
C TRP A 446 4.04 -16.36 35.55
N GLU A 447 4.31 -15.15 36.04
CA GLU A 447 3.69 -14.61 37.28
C GLU A 447 2.69 -13.51 36.93
N LEU A 448 1.54 -13.55 37.60
CA LEU A 448 0.46 -12.57 37.45
C LEU A 448 0.89 -11.23 38.02
N ILE A 449 0.77 -10.14 37.24
CA ILE A 449 1.06 -8.78 37.70
C ILE A 449 -0.16 -7.85 37.67
N SER A 450 -1.21 -8.19 36.91
CA SER A 450 -2.48 -7.44 36.88
C SER A 450 -3.62 -8.34 36.36
N ASN A 451 -4.79 -8.18 36.93
CA ASN A 451 -6.07 -8.72 36.47
C ASN A 451 -6.78 -7.75 35.50
#